data_0ece8b95f295512cf4e27efc5dc55f19
#
_entry.id   0ece8b95f295512cf4e27efc5dc55f19
#
_cell.length_a   1.000
_cell.length_b   1.000
_cell.length_c   1.000
_cell.angle_alpha   90.00
_cell.angle_beta   90.00
_cell.angle_gamma   90.00
#
_symmetry.space_group_name_H-M   'P 1'
#
loop_
_entity.id
_entity.type
_entity.pdbx_description
1 polymer ?
#
loop_
_entity_poly.entity_id
_entity_poly.type
_entity_poly.pdbx_seq_one_letter_code
_entity_poly.pdbx_strand_id
1 'polypeptide(L)' 'MGIFSQRLRELRQEKKLSMKQLAKEINTTDAAISNWENGVNEPKISYIISIAKFFGVTSDYLLGLED' A
#
# COMPACT_ATOMS: atom_id res chain seq x y z
N MET A 1 9.08 -7.79 -8.39
CA MET A 1 8.13 -7.04 -7.57
C MET A 1 6.72 -7.42 -7.94
N GLY A 2 5.87 -7.67 -6.98
CA GLY A 2 4.48 -8.01 -7.25
C GLY A 2 3.65 -6.78 -7.60
N ILE A 3 2.47 -7.03 -8.12
CA ILE A 3 1.52 -5.98 -8.50
C ILE A 3 1.16 -5.10 -7.30
N PHE A 4 0.96 -5.72 -6.12
CA PHE A 4 0.63 -4.96 -4.92
C PHE A 4 1.69 -3.91 -4.61
N SER A 5 2.96 -4.30 -4.62
CA SER A 5 4.07 -3.39 -4.31
C SER A 5 4.10 -2.20 -5.26
N GLN A 6 3.92 -2.46 -6.53
CA GLN A 6 3.92 -1.42 -7.56
C GLN A 6 2.73 -0.47 -7.39
N ARG A 7 1.52 -1.01 -7.18
CA ARG A 7 0.32 -0.19 -7.05
C ARG A 7 0.33 0.63 -5.78
N LEU A 8 0.82 0.07 -4.68
CA LEU A 8 0.96 0.82 -3.43
C LEU A 8 1.88 2.02 -3.63
N ARG A 9 3.03 1.81 -4.26
CA ARG A 9 3.98 2.90 -4.51
C ARG A 9 3.35 3.97 -5.40
N GLU A 10 2.68 3.57 -6.47
CA GLU A 10 2.04 4.51 -7.41
C GLU A 10 0.97 5.35 -6.71
N LEU A 11 0.12 4.71 -5.92
CA LEU A 11 -0.93 5.42 -5.18
C LEU A 11 -0.35 6.41 -4.18
N ARG A 12 0.69 6.00 -3.48
CA ARG A 12 1.36 6.88 -2.52
C ARG A 12 1.96 8.10 -3.22
N GLN A 13 2.65 7.87 -4.33
CA GLN A 13 3.29 8.93 -5.08
C GLN A 13 2.28 9.89 -5.71
N GLU A 14 1.15 9.38 -6.18
CA GLU A 14 0.07 10.22 -6.71
C GLU A 14 -0.44 11.20 -5.67
N LYS A 15 -0.54 10.77 -4.42
CA LYS A 15 -0.98 11.65 -3.33
C LYS A 15 0.18 12.44 -2.73
N LYS A 16 1.39 12.28 -3.26
CA LYS A 16 2.59 12.99 -2.81
C LYS A 16 2.86 12.76 -1.32
N LEU A 17 2.61 11.54 -0.85
CA LEU A 17 2.85 11.16 0.53
C LEU A 17 4.23 10.53 0.67
N SER A 18 4.92 10.84 1.77
CA SER A 18 6.09 10.07 2.16
C SER A 18 5.64 8.72 2.74
N MET A 19 6.57 7.77 2.84
CA MET A 19 6.28 6.50 3.49
C MET A 19 5.82 6.70 4.93
N LYS A 20 6.47 7.64 5.63
CA LYS A 20 6.13 7.96 7.01
C LYS A 20 4.73 8.52 7.14
N GLN A 21 4.33 9.40 6.23
CA GLN A 21 2.99 9.98 6.22
C GLN A 21 1.93 8.91 5.98
N LEU A 22 2.16 8.03 5.00
CA LEU A 22 1.22 6.94 4.73
C LEU A 22 1.13 6.00 5.92
N ALA A 23 2.28 5.65 6.51
CA ALA A 23 2.32 4.77 7.68
C ALA A 23 1.45 5.31 8.81
N LYS A 24 1.51 6.60 9.04
CA LYS A 24 0.70 7.24 10.08
C LYS A 24 -0.80 7.12 9.78
N GLU A 25 -1.17 7.29 8.51
CA GLU A 25 -2.58 7.24 8.10
C GLU A 25 -3.20 5.86 8.26
N ILE A 26 -2.42 4.81 8.05
CA ILE A 26 -2.94 3.45 8.16
C ILE A 26 -2.42 2.71 9.40
N ASN A 27 -1.84 3.46 10.33
CA ASN A 27 -1.44 2.97 11.65
C ASN A 27 -0.40 1.85 11.59
N THR A 28 0.67 2.10 10.84
CA THR A 28 1.81 1.18 10.73
C THR A 28 3.11 1.99 10.78
N THR A 29 4.22 1.39 10.36
CA THR A 29 5.54 2.04 10.37
C THR A 29 6.03 2.28 8.96
N ASP A 30 6.93 3.28 8.80
CA ASP A 30 7.54 3.53 7.50
C ASP A 30 8.38 2.35 7.01
N ALA A 31 9.00 1.62 7.93
CA ALA A 31 9.74 0.39 7.58
C ALA A 31 8.80 -0.65 6.97
N ALA A 32 7.58 -0.78 7.50
CA ALA A 32 6.59 -1.70 6.94
C ALA A 32 6.20 -1.29 5.52
N ILE A 33 5.95 -0.01 5.30
CA ILE A 33 5.61 0.50 3.96
C ILE A 33 6.76 0.22 2.99
N SER A 34 7.99 0.50 3.40
CA SER A 34 9.17 0.24 2.58
C SER A 34 9.28 -1.23 2.20
N ASN A 35 9.10 -2.12 3.16
CA ASN A 35 9.17 -3.57 2.91
C ASN A 35 8.09 -4.01 1.93
N TRP A 36 6.87 -3.49 2.05
CA TRP A 36 5.77 -3.83 1.14
C TRP A 36 6.05 -3.31 -0.28
N GLU A 37 6.55 -2.09 -0.40
CA GLU A 37 6.83 -1.49 -1.71
C GLU A 37 8.02 -2.15 -2.40
N ASN A 38 8.95 -2.70 -1.63
CA ASN A 38 10.12 -3.38 -2.18
C ASN A 38 9.93 -4.88 -2.33
N GLY A 39 8.75 -5.40 -1.99
CA GLY A 39 8.45 -6.82 -2.16
C GLY A 39 9.15 -7.72 -1.16
N VAL A 40 9.63 -7.17 -0.04
CA VAL A 40 10.33 -7.95 0.99
C VAL A 40 9.35 -8.88 1.71
N ASN A 41 8.16 -8.39 1.98
CA ASN A 41 7.09 -9.21 2.55
C ASN A 41 5.74 -8.61 2.14
N GLU A 42 4.67 -9.32 2.48
CA GLU A 42 3.32 -8.91 2.15
C GLU A 42 2.60 -8.46 3.42
N PRO A 43 1.70 -7.47 3.31
CA PRO A 43 0.94 -7.03 4.47
C PRO A 43 -0.14 -8.03 4.83
N LYS A 44 -0.56 -7.99 6.09
CA LYS A 44 -1.75 -8.73 6.53
C LYS A 44 -2.99 -8.16 5.83
N ILE A 45 -4.03 -8.98 5.75
CA ILE A 45 -5.29 -8.58 5.11
C ILE A 45 -5.85 -7.28 5.70
N SER A 46 -5.73 -7.09 7.01
CA SER A 46 -6.23 -5.88 7.66
C SER A 46 -5.57 -4.61 7.09
N TYR A 47 -4.29 -4.67 6.77
CA TYR A 47 -3.59 -3.53 6.17
C TYR A 47 -3.99 -3.32 4.71
N ILE A 48 -4.24 -4.41 3.99
CA ILE A 48 -4.74 -4.30 2.61
C ILE A 48 -6.08 -3.56 2.61
N ILE A 49 -6.97 -3.88 3.53
CA ILE A 49 -8.27 -3.22 3.66
C ILE A 49 -8.08 -1.73 4.01
N SER A 50 -7.20 -1.43 4.96
CA SER A 50 -6.92 -0.05 5.35
C SER A 50 -6.36 0.78 4.19
N ILE A 51 -5.44 0.21 3.43
CA ILE A 51 -4.84 0.87 2.27
C ILE A 51 -5.90 1.13 1.20
N ALA A 52 -6.74 0.13 0.91
CA ALA A 52 -7.80 0.27 -0.07
C ALA A 52 -8.77 1.39 0.31
N LYS A 53 -9.18 1.43 1.57
CA LYS A 53 -10.09 2.47 2.06
C LYS A 53 -9.45 3.84 2.01
N PHE A 54 -8.19 3.95 2.41
CA PHE A 54 -7.50 5.23 2.44
C PHE A 54 -7.37 5.84 1.03
N PHE A 55 -7.01 5.01 0.05
CA PHE A 55 -6.83 5.48 -1.32
C PHE A 55 -8.12 5.47 -2.13
N GLY A 56 -9.21 4.93 -1.60
CA GLY A 56 -10.48 4.87 -2.31
C GLY A 56 -10.46 3.90 -3.49
N VAL A 57 -9.70 2.83 -3.38
CA VAL A 57 -9.63 1.78 -4.40
C VAL A 57 -10.12 0.46 -3.80
N THR A 58 -10.33 -0.54 -4.66
CA THR A 58 -10.72 -1.86 -4.18
C THR A 58 -9.50 -2.67 -3.78
N SER A 59 -9.70 -3.65 -2.90
CA SER A 59 -8.64 -4.59 -2.59
C SER A 59 -8.26 -5.42 -3.83
N ASP A 60 -9.23 -5.72 -4.69
CA ASP A 60 -8.96 -6.40 -5.95
C ASP A 60 -7.98 -5.64 -6.83
N TYR A 61 -8.13 -4.31 -6.90
CA TYR A 61 -7.18 -3.47 -7.64
C TYR A 61 -5.77 -3.62 -7.06
N LEU A 62 -5.65 -3.53 -5.73
CA LEU A 62 -4.35 -3.64 -5.07
C LEU A 62 -3.72 -5.01 -5.30
N LEU A 63 -4.53 -6.06 -5.36
CA LEU A 63 -4.04 -7.43 -5.49
C LEU A 63 -3.82 -7.85 -6.96
N GLY A 64 -4.12 -6.95 -7.89
CA GLY A 64 -3.92 -7.23 -9.31
C GLY A 64 -5.04 -8.05 -9.94
N LEU A 65 -6.20 -8.13 -9.28
CA LEU A 65 -7.35 -8.89 -9.78
C LEU A 65 -8.28 -8.05 -10.65
N GLU A 66 -8.04 -6.74 -10.72
CA GLU A 66 -8.72 -5.82 -11.64
C GLU A 66 -7.79 -4.68 -12.02
N ASP A 67 -8.09 -4.03 -13.12
CA ASP A 67 -7.26 -2.91 -13.64
C ASP A 67 -7.50 -1.59 -12.91
#